data_ea3c4963a78153be62a21cc35f48bf11
#
_entry.id   ea3c4963a78153be62a21cc35f48bf11
#
_cell.length_a   1.000
_cell.length_b   1.000
_cell.length_c   1.000
_cell.angle_alpha   90.00
_cell.angle_beta   90.00
_cell.angle_gamma   90.00
#
_symmetry.space_group_name_H-M   'P 1'
#
loop_
_entity.id
_entity.type
_entity.pdbx_description
1 polymer ?
#
loop_
_entity_poly.entity_id
_entity_poly.type
_entity_poly.pdbx_seq_one_letter_code
_entity_poly.pdbx_strand_id
1 'polypeptide(L)'
;GAMAVAAHGYEIQALSVANPSKGYKLQNRLRRDYGFFATPITPTSLRQAVRRLKGGGIIATGLDWPHPEEENLTEVFGRPAYVPLGTARLSLITDCVTIILAFYADPESDFGYGMYASAPMEVIRTGNREEEIALNTRRYMDFFEQVVSKHPEQWMMFRKFWADDDNGQVKEN
;
A
#
# COMPACT_ATOMS: atom_id res chain seq x y z
N GLY A 1 -0.01 2.13 -13.13
CA GLY A 1 -0.88 1.36 -12.27
C GLY A 1 -2.19 2.06 -11.97
N ALA A 2 -2.34 2.65 -10.78
CA ALA A 2 -3.60 3.29 -10.38
C ALA A 2 -4.07 4.38 -11.37
N MET A 3 -3.17 5.05 -12.08
CA MET A 3 -3.53 5.99 -13.15
C MET A 3 -4.20 5.31 -14.36
N ALA A 4 -3.87 4.08 -14.68
CA ALA A 4 -4.56 3.35 -15.76
C ALA A 4 -6.02 3.09 -15.38
N VAL A 5 -6.28 2.72 -14.13
CA VAL A 5 -7.65 2.55 -13.61
C VAL A 5 -8.41 3.89 -13.63
N ALA A 6 -7.75 4.98 -13.22
CA ALA A 6 -8.33 6.32 -13.26
C ALA A 6 -8.64 6.78 -14.71
N ALA A 7 -7.78 6.47 -15.67
CA ALA A 7 -8.00 6.78 -17.08
C ALA A 7 -9.23 6.07 -17.70
N HIS A 8 -9.71 4.99 -17.06
CA HIS A 8 -10.97 4.34 -17.42
C HIS A 8 -12.21 4.97 -16.73
N GLY A 9 -12.07 6.17 -16.16
CA GLY A 9 -13.18 6.93 -15.60
C GLY A 9 -13.46 6.65 -14.12
N TYR A 10 -12.61 5.89 -13.44
CA TYR A 10 -12.74 5.66 -11.99
C TYR A 10 -11.96 6.73 -11.21
N GLU A 11 -12.65 7.45 -10.35
CA GLU A 11 -11.98 8.35 -9.42
C GLU A 11 -11.30 7.58 -8.29
N ILE A 12 -10.00 7.82 -8.10
CA ILE A 12 -9.19 7.17 -7.08
C ILE A 12 -8.63 8.22 -6.10
N GLN A 13 -8.94 8.07 -4.82
CA GLN A 13 -8.25 8.81 -3.77
C GLN A 13 -7.06 7.97 -3.26
N ALA A 14 -5.84 8.47 -3.43
CA ALA A 14 -4.65 7.86 -2.85
C ALA A 14 -4.30 8.52 -1.51
N LEU A 15 -4.09 7.71 -0.49
CA LEU A 15 -3.51 8.17 0.77
C LEU A 15 -1.99 8.21 0.63
N SER A 16 -1.39 9.37 0.89
CA SER A 16 0.02 9.67 0.61
C SER A 16 0.69 10.36 1.79
N VAL A 17 1.99 10.58 1.69
CA VAL A 17 2.76 11.29 2.72
C VAL A 17 2.25 12.71 2.94
N ALA A 18 2.33 13.20 4.20
CA ALA A 18 1.81 14.51 4.59
C ALA A 18 2.57 15.68 3.91
N ASN A 19 3.89 15.57 3.75
CA ASN A 19 4.75 16.61 3.21
C ASN A 19 5.50 16.16 1.94
N PRO A 20 4.82 16.13 0.77
CA PRO A 20 5.45 15.71 -0.47
C PRO A 20 6.52 16.70 -0.94
N SER A 21 7.62 16.23 -1.52
CA SER A 21 8.64 17.06 -2.16
C SER A 21 8.06 17.88 -3.33
N LYS A 22 8.81 18.90 -3.81
CA LYS A 22 8.37 19.73 -4.95
C LYS A 22 8.07 18.89 -6.20
N GLY A 23 8.92 17.92 -6.52
CA GLY A 23 8.72 17.00 -7.66
C GLY A 23 7.46 16.14 -7.48
N TYR A 24 7.22 15.66 -6.26
CA TYR A 24 6.03 14.88 -5.95
C TYR A 24 4.74 15.70 -6.05
N LYS A 25 4.80 17.00 -5.69
CA LYS A 25 3.66 17.93 -5.88
C LYS A 25 3.32 18.13 -7.37
N LEU A 26 4.33 18.27 -8.23
CA LEU A 26 4.12 18.34 -9.68
C LEU A 26 3.49 17.05 -10.21
N GLN A 27 4.04 15.91 -9.82
CA GLN A 27 3.50 14.60 -10.21
C GLN A 27 2.04 14.41 -9.76
N ASN A 28 1.69 14.83 -8.54
CA ASN A 28 0.33 14.76 -8.03
C ASN A 28 -0.62 15.71 -8.78
N ARG A 29 -0.13 16.85 -9.29
CA ARG A 29 -0.93 17.74 -10.15
C ARG A 29 -1.28 17.04 -11.46
N LEU A 30 -0.30 16.47 -12.14
CA LEU A 30 -0.52 15.73 -13.39
C LEU A 30 -1.47 14.53 -13.19
N ARG A 31 -1.34 13.81 -12.09
CA ARG A 31 -2.23 12.68 -11.77
C ARG A 31 -3.68 13.09 -11.57
N ARG A 32 -3.91 14.31 -11.07
CA ARG A 32 -5.27 14.82 -10.79
C ARG A 32 -6.10 14.96 -12.07
N ASP A 33 -5.45 15.34 -13.19
CA ASP A 33 -6.12 15.50 -14.49
C ASP A 33 -6.67 14.18 -15.02
N TYR A 34 -6.21 13.05 -14.47
CA TYR A 34 -6.68 11.70 -14.79
C TYR A 34 -7.58 11.09 -13.70
N GLY A 35 -8.12 11.87 -12.77
CA GLY A 35 -9.00 11.35 -11.72
C GLY A 35 -8.28 10.67 -10.55
N PHE A 36 -6.97 10.86 -10.41
CA PHE A 36 -6.16 10.33 -9.31
C PHE A 36 -5.81 11.43 -8.30
N PHE A 37 -6.41 11.39 -7.13
CA PHE A 37 -6.26 12.43 -6.09
C PHE A 37 -5.37 11.93 -4.94
N ALA A 38 -4.12 12.39 -4.89
CA ALA A 38 -3.25 12.13 -3.74
C ALA A 38 -3.59 13.10 -2.60
N THR A 39 -3.97 12.55 -1.45
CA THR A 39 -4.28 13.30 -0.23
C THR A 39 -3.33 12.91 0.90
N PRO A 40 -2.84 13.87 1.71
CA PRO A 40 -1.99 13.55 2.85
C PRO A 40 -2.78 12.75 3.91
N ILE A 41 -2.12 11.85 4.61
CA ILE A 41 -2.72 11.10 5.71
C ILE A 41 -2.94 12.05 6.89
N THR A 42 -4.19 12.41 7.13
CA THR A 42 -4.66 13.25 8.24
C THR A 42 -5.97 12.69 8.78
N PRO A 43 -6.41 13.05 10.00
CA PRO A 43 -7.71 12.62 10.51
C PRO A 43 -8.88 13.00 9.58
N THR A 44 -8.77 14.13 8.88
CA THR A 44 -9.79 14.59 7.93
C THR A 44 -9.81 13.72 6.67
N SER A 45 -8.66 13.48 6.04
CA SER A 45 -8.58 12.66 4.83
C SER A 45 -8.93 11.19 5.10
N LEU A 46 -8.61 10.67 6.29
CA LEU A 46 -9.03 9.32 6.70
C LEU A 46 -10.55 9.22 6.84
N ARG A 47 -11.21 10.23 7.46
CA ARG A 47 -12.68 10.27 7.49
C ARG A 47 -13.30 10.35 6.10
N GLN A 48 -12.69 11.10 5.18
CA GLN A 48 -13.11 11.16 3.77
C GLN A 48 -12.93 9.81 3.09
N ALA A 49 -11.81 9.13 3.30
CA ALA A 49 -11.54 7.80 2.76
C ALA A 49 -12.58 6.77 3.23
N VAL A 50 -12.93 6.77 4.52
CA VAL A 50 -13.99 5.90 5.05
C VAL A 50 -15.35 6.18 4.40
N ARG A 51 -15.74 7.46 4.25
CA ARG A 51 -16.99 7.82 3.57
C ARG A 51 -16.98 7.38 2.11
N ARG A 52 -15.85 7.57 1.43
CA ARG A 52 -15.70 7.20 0.02
C ARG A 52 -15.83 5.68 -0.17
N LEU A 53 -15.14 4.88 0.65
CA LEU A 53 -15.27 3.42 0.61
C LEU A 53 -16.69 2.95 0.89
N LYS A 54 -17.36 3.50 1.92
CA LYS A 54 -18.76 3.18 2.22
C LYS A 54 -19.74 3.60 1.12
N GLY A 55 -19.38 4.57 0.29
CA GLY A 55 -20.13 5.00 -0.89
C GLY A 55 -19.77 4.23 -2.18
N GLY A 56 -18.99 3.15 -2.11
CA GLY A 56 -18.57 2.36 -3.27
C GLY A 56 -17.42 2.97 -4.08
N GLY A 57 -16.73 3.97 -3.52
CA GLY A 57 -15.56 4.57 -4.16
C GLY A 57 -14.27 3.81 -3.91
N ILE A 58 -13.18 4.24 -4.55
CA ILE A 58 -11.87 3.57 -4.52
C ILE A 58 -10.88 4.39 -3.71
N ILE A 59 -10.13 3.70 -2.84
CA ILE A 59 -8.97 4.22 -2.11
C ILE A 59 -7.73 3.42 -2.51
N ALA A 60 -6.63 4.10 -2.84
CA ALA A 60 -5.34 3.49 -3.06
C ALA A 60 -4.40 3.78 -1.87
N THR A 61 -3.69 2.75 -1.41
CA THR A 61 -2.66 2.83 -0.36
C THR A 61 -1.42 2.05 -0.79
N GLY A 62 -0.25 2.38 -0.22
CA GLY A 62 0.94 1.54 -0.34
C GLY A 62 0.92 0.44 0.72
N LEU A 63 1.48 -0.72 0.38
CA LEU A 63 1.62 -1.86 1.30
C LEU A 63 3.05 -2.01 1.84
N ASP A 64 4.03 -1.54 1.10
CA ASP A 64 5.46 -1.74 1.34
C ASP A 64 6.19 -0.52 1.88
N TRP A 65 5.46 0.53 2.28
CA TRP A 65 6.08 1.70 2.88
C TRP A 65 6.29 1.47 4.39
N PRO A 66 7.52 1.30 4.87
CA PRO A 66 7.76 0.95 6.27
C PRO A 66 7.31 2.06 7.23
N HIS A 67 6.73 1.65 8.34
CA HIS A 67 6.31 2.52 9.44
C HIS A 67 6.99 2.08 10.75
N PRO A 68 8.26 2.50 10.99
CA PRO A 68 9.00 2.11 12.20
C PRO A 68 8.36 2.57 13.52
N GLU A 69 7.46 3.55 13.45
CA GLU A 69 6.70 4.06 14.60
C GLU A 69 5.53 3.13 15.01
N GLU A 70 5.15 2.19 14.15
CA GLU A 70 4.15 1.17 14.50
C GLU A 70 4.85 0.02 15.22
N GLU A 71 4.45 -0.25 16.47
CA GLU A 71 5.03 -1.31 17.31
C GLU A 71 4.72 -2.73 16.78
N ASN A 72 3.71 -2.86 15.91
CA ASN A 72 3.27 -4.15 15.40
C ASN A 72 4.09 -4.56 14.17
N LEU A 73 4.88 -5.61 14.34
CA LEU A 73 5.65 -6.22 13.27
C LEU A 73 4.85 -7.32 12.58
N THR A 74 5.00 -7.40 11.27
CA THR A 74 4.47 -8.51 10.45
C THR A 74 5.66 -9.27 9.87
N GLU A 75 5.60 -10.59 9.89
CA GLU A 75 6.63 -11.38 9.23
C GLU A 75 6.52 -11.21 7.70
N VAL A 76 7.63 -10.86 7.05
CA VAL A 76 7.74 -10.74 5.59
C VAL A 76 9.06 -11.39 5.17
N PHE A 77 9.01 -12.35 4.25
CA PHE A 77 10.14 -13.20 3.86
C PHE A 77 10.85 -13.86 5.06
N GLY A 78 10.08 -14.34 6.05
CA GLY A 78 10.61 -14.99 7.24
C GLY A 78 11.27 -14.06 8.26
N ARG A 79 11.16 -12.74 8.09
CA ARG A 79 11.76 -11.74 8.98
C ARG A 79 10.71 -10.73 9.47
N PRO A 80 10.83 -10.23 10.73
CA PRO A 80 9.93 -9.20 11.23
C PRO A 80 10.12 -7.87 10.48
N ALA A 81 9.04 -7.31 9.93
CA ALA A 81 9.06 -6.11 9.11
C ALA A 81 8.06 -5.05 9.59
N TYR A 82 8.42 -3.78 9.37
CA TYR A 82 7.56 -2.63 9.61
C TYR A 82 6.63 -2.41 8.42
N VAL A 83 5.41 -2.97 8.46
CA VAL A 83 4.44 -2.80 7.38
C VAL A 83 3.28 -1.89 7.79
N PRO A 84 2.69 -1.12 6.84
CA PRO A 84 1.57 -0.25 7.17
C PRO A 84 0.31 -1.07 7.45
N LEU A 85 -0.25 -0.93 8.66
CA LEU A 85 -1.50 -1.58 9.05
C LEU A 85 -2.76 -0.82 8.56
N GLY A 86 -2.56 0.35 7.93
CA GLY A 86 -3.65 1.25 7.53
C GLY A 86 -4.65 0.62 6.58
N THR A 87 -4.19 -0.20 5.63
CA THR A 87 -5.05 -0.90 4.67
C THR A 87 -5.99 -1.88 5.38
N ALA A 88 -5.47 -2.73 6.26
CA ALA A 88 -6.27 -3.66 7.05
C ALA A 88 -7.26 -2.93 7.99
N ARG A 89 -6.82 -1.84 8.62
CA ARG A 89 -7.68 -1.01 9.47
C ARG A 89 -8.84 -0.38 8.68
N LEU A 90 -8.58 0.15 7.48
CA LEU A 90 -9.61 0.74 6.62
C LEU A 90 -10.60 -0.30 6.13
N SER A 91 -10.15 -1.44 5.63
CA SER A 91 -11.01 -2.51 5.16
C SER A 91 -11.91 -3.05 6.27
N LEU A 92 -11.37 -3.22 7.49
CA LEU A 92 -12.14 -3.63 8.66
C LEU A 92 -13.18 -2.60 9.13
N ILE A 93 -12.94 -1.29 8.96
CA ILE A 93 -13.90 -0.22 9.31
C ILE A 93 -15.03 -0.12 8.29
N THR A 94 -14.75 -0.46 7.03
CA THR A 94 -15.66 -0.18 5.91
C THR A 94 -16.27 -1.43 5.28
N ASP A 95 -15.81 -2.62 5.67
CA ASP A 95 -16.12 -3.91 5.03
C ASP A 95 -15.84 -3.92 3.51
N CYS A 96 -14.90 -3.09 3.06
CA CYS A 96 -14.53 -3.05 1.66
C CYS A 96 -13.65 -4.24 1.27
N VAL A 97 -13.78 -4.66 0.03
CA VAL A 97 -12.88 -5.62 -0.59
C VAL A 97 -11.53 -4.97 -0.88
N THR A 98 -10.45 -5.69 -0.65
CA THR A 98 -9.09 -5.27 -1.00
C THR A 98 -8.61 -6.02 -2.23
N ILE A 99 -8.04 -5.30 -3.21
CA ILE A 99 -7.33 -5.89 -4.35
C ILE A 99 -5.91 -5.32 -4.33
N ILE A 100 -4.92 -6.19 -4.34
CA ILE A 100 -3.52 -5.81 -4.38
C ILE A 100 -3.05 -5.82 -5.83
N LEU A 101 -2.45 -4.71 -6.26
CA LEU A 101 -1.89 -4.55 -7.60
C LEU A 101 -0.39 -4.32 -7.48
N ALA A 102 0.38 -5.07 -8.24
CA ALA A 102 1.82 -4.85 -8.40
C ALA A 102 2.16 -4.69 -9.88
N PHE A 103 3.03 -3.74 -10.18
CA PHE A 103 3.44 -3.42 -11.54
C PHE A 103 4.94 -3.69 -11.66
N TYR A 104 5.33 -4.29 -12.77
CA TYR A 104 6.72 -4.59 -13.09
C TYR A 104 7.03 -4.16 -14.52
N ALA A 105 8.29 -3.79 -14.77
CA ALA A 105 8.76 -3.53 -16.12
C ALA A 105 8.80 -4.85 -16.90
N ASP A 106 8.24 -4.85 -18.08
CA ASP A 106 8.22 -5.99 -18.99
C ASP A 106 8.50 -5.50 -20.41
N PRO A 107 9.79 -5.50 -20.82
CA PRO A 107 10.19 -5.03 -22.15
C PRO A 107 9.57 -5.84 -23.31
N GLU A 108 9.10 -7.05 -23.04
CA GLU A 108 8.50 -7.92 -24.06
C GLU A 108 6.99 -7.67 -24.23
N SER A 109 6.37 -6.92 -23.30
CA SER A 109 4.96 -6.54 -23.44
C SER A 109 4.78 -5.33 -24.36
N ASP A 110 3.65 -5.25 -25.06
CA ASP A 110 3.31 -4.11 -25.96
C ASP A 110 3.31 -2.76 -25.22
N PHE A 111 3.16 -2.76 -23.90
CA PHE A 111 3.09 -1.56 -23.07
C PHE A 111 4.38 -1.29 -22.28
N GLY A 112 5.39 -2.15 -22.35
CA GLY A 112 6.64 -2.04 -21.60
C GLY A 112 6.49 -2.36 -20.10
N TYR A 113 5.35 -2.84 -19.65
CA TYR A 113 5.10 -3.27 -18.26
C TYR A 113 4.01 -4.32 -18.17
N GLY A 114 4.09 -5.13 -17.11
CA GLY A 114 3.09 -6.10 -16.71
C GLY A 114 2.46 -5.74 -15.35
N MET A 115 1.39 -6.44 -15.00
CA MET A 115 0.68 -6.25 -13.74
C MET A 115 0.29 -7.61 -13.15
N TYR A 116 0.52 -7.75 -11.84
CA TYR A 116 -0.12 -8.79 -11.03
C TYR A 116 -1.28 -8.18 -10.24
N ALA A 117 -2.40 -8.88 -10.22
CA ALA A 117 -3.56 -8.54 -9.41
C ALA A 117 -3.94 -9.72 -8.52
N SER A 118 -4.21 -9.47 -7.26
CA SER A 118 -4.78 -10.50 -6.38
C SER A 118 -6.23 -10.78 -6.75
N ALA A 119 -6.73 -11.96 -6.35
CA ALA A 119 -8.18 -12.13 -6.22
C ALA A 119 -8.74 -11.08 -5.23
N PRO A 120 -10.03 -10.71 -5.34
CA PRO A 120 -10.68 -9.87 -4.34
C PRO A 120 -10.60 -10.51 -2.94
N MET A 121 -10.13 -9.73 -1.97
CA MET A 121 -9.93 -10.18 -0.59
C MET A 121 -10.97 -9.51 0.31
N GLU A 122 -11.96 -10.28 0.75
CA GLU A 122 -12.87 -9.87 1.81
C GLU A 122 -12.16 -9.86 3.17
N VAL A 123 -12.64 -9.06 4.11
CA VAL A 123 -12.05 -8.97 5.44
C VAL A 123 -12.28 -10.25 6.25
N ILE A 124 -11.24 -10.69 6.96
CA ILE A 124 -11.32 -11.77 7.95
C ILE A 124 -11.78 -11.15 9.28
N ARG A 125 -12.80 -11.75 9.90
CA ARG A 125 -13.36 -11.38 11.19
C ARG A 125 -13.21 -12.52 12.19
N THR A 126 -12.69 -12.23 13.39
CA THR A 126 -12.57 -13.18 14.49
C THR A 126 -13.27 -12.70 15.76
N GLY A 127 -13.67 -11.42 15.80
CA GLY A 127 -14.19 -10.75 16.98
C GLY A 127 -13.09 -10.11 17.84
N ASN A 128 -11.82 -10.35 17.54
CA ASN A 128 -10.69 -9.68 18.17
C ASN A 128 -10.04 -8.71 17.16
N ARG A 129 -10.11 -7.42 17.46
CA ARG A 129 -9.66 -6.37 16.55
C ARG A 129 -8.18 -6.44 16.20
N GLU A 130 -7.32 -6.76 17.14
CA GLU A 130 -5.87 -6.84 16.92
C GLU A 130 -5.52 -8.05 16.04
N GLU A 131 -6.13 -9.19 16.35
CA GLU A 131 -5.98 -10.41 15.55
C GLU A 131 -6.50 -10.21 14.12
N GLU A 132 -7.65 -9.55 13.94
CA GLU A 132 -8.21 -9.23 12.63
C GLU A 132 -7.26 -8.36 11.80
N ILE A 133 -6.64 -7.34 12.40
CA ILE A 133 -5.65 -6.49 11.74
C ILE A 133 -4.44 -7.33 11.32
N ALA A 134 -3.91 -8.15 12.22
CA ALA A 134 -2.74 -8.99 11.94
C ALA A 134 -3.02 -10.00 10.81
N LEU A 135 -4.14 -10.73 10.87
CA LEU A 135 -4.52 -11.72 9.86
C LEU A 135 -4.72 -11.10 8.48
N ASN A 136 -5.44 -9.98 8.38
CA ASN A 136 -5.66 -9.31 7.11
C ASN A 136 -4.34 -8.74 6.55
N THR A 137 -3.50 -8.14 7.41
CA THR A 137 -2.18 -7.63 7.00
C THR A 137 -1.29 -8.77 6.50
N ARG A 138 -1.21 -9.90 7.24
CA ARG A 138 -0.42 -11.06 6.82
C ARG A 138 -0.87 -11.57 5.45
N ARG A 139 -2.15 -11.70 5.23
CA ARG A 139 -2.71 -12.15 3.95
C ARG A 139 -2.35 -11.21 2.79
N TYR A 140 -2.26 -9.91 3.05
CA TYR A 140 -1.80 -8.94 2.04
C TYR A 140 -0.30 -9.12 1.75
N MET A 141 0.49 -9.36 2.79
CA MET A 141 1.92 -9.61 2.64
C MET A 141 2.21 -10.95 1.96
N ASP A 142 1.40 -11.98 2.14
CA ASP A 142 1.53 -13.26 1.41
C ASP A 142 1.50 -13.06 -0.11
N PHE A 143 0.57 -12.25 -0.60
CA PHE A 143 0.51 -11.92 -2.02
C PHE A 143 1.69 -11.02 -2.45
N PHE A 144 2.07 -10.05 -1.62
CA PHE A 144 3.23 -9.20 -1.85
C PHE A 144 4.51 -10.04 -2.01
N GLU A 145 4.77 -10.98 -1.11
CA GLU A 145 5.92 -11.89 -1.17
C GLU A 145 5.93 -12.73 -2.47
N GLN A 146 4.77 -13.27 -2.86
CA GLN A 146 4.64 -14.03 -4.11
C GLN A 146 5.03 -13.20 -5.34
N VAL A 147 4.66 -11.93 -5.37
CA VAL A 147 4.95 -11.05 -6.50
C VAL A 147 6.41 -10.60 -6.49
N VAL A 148 6.92 -10.14 -5.34
CA VAL A 148 8.31 -9.68 -5.22
C VAL A 148 9.30 -10.82 -5.49
N SER A 149 8.97 -12.05 -5.09
CA SER A 149 9.82 -13.22 -5.39
C SER A 149 9.99 -13.50 -6.89
N LYS A 150 9.10 -12.99 -7.75
CA LYS A 150 9.23 -13.15 -9.20
C LYS A 150 10.12 -12.10 -9.85
N HIS A 151 10.16 -10.91 -9.26
CA HIS A 151 10.91 -9.76 -9.77
C HIS A 151 11.59 -8.99 -8.63
N PRO A 152 12.46 -9.65 -7.82
CA PRO A 152 13.05 -9.03 -6.64
C PRO A 152 13.91 -7.80 -6.99
N GLU A 153 14.53 -7.80 -8.15
CA GLU A 153 15.33 -6.69 -8.68
C GLU A 153 14.52 -5.43 -8.99
N GLN A 154 13.20 -5.54 -9.08
CA GLN A 154 12.30 -4.43 -9.36
C GLN A 154 11.61 -3.87 -8.11
N TRP A 155 11.83 -4.47 -6.95
CA TRP A 155 11.36 -3.93 -5.70
C TRP A 155 12.30 -2.84 -5.20
N MET A 156 11.98 -1.60 -5.52
CA MET A 156 12.79 -0.41 -5.19
C MET A 156 12.62 0.02 -3.73
N MET A 157 13.00 -0.86 -2.77
CA MET A 157 12.99 -0.55 -1.36
C MET A 157 14.36 0.00 -0.92
N PHE A 158 14.47 1.33 -0.86
CA PHE A 158 15.67 2.05 -0.41
C PHE A 158 15.56 2.54 1.04
N ARG A 159 14.72 1.91 1.83
CA ARG A 159 14.49 2.24 3.23
C ARG A 159 14.62 0.99 4.08
N LYS A 160 14.89 1.19 5.35
CA LYS A 160 14.83 0.13 6.32
C LYS A 160 13.43 -0.46 6.36
N PHE A 161 13.31 -1.73 6.06
CA PHE A 161 12.04 -2.47 6.00
C PHE A 161 11.94 -3.49 7.13
N TRP A 162 13.02 -4.24 7.42
CA TRP A 162 13.06 -5.22 8.49
C TRP A 162 13.51 -4.60 9.82
N ALA A 163 12.91 -5.09 10.91
CA ALA A 163 13.20 -4.59 12.25
C ALA A 163 14.60 -4.99 12.76
N ASP A 164 15.09 -6.14 12.31
CA ASP A 164 16.40 -6.70 12.71
C ASP A 164 17.60 -6.05 11.98
N ASP A 165 17.37 -5.19 11.01
CA ASP A 165 18.43 -4.40 10.37
C ASP A 165 19.09 -3.38 11.32
N ASP A 166 18.55 -3.15 12.54
CA ASP A 166 19.15 -2.27 13.55
C ASP A 166 20.37 -2.83 14.26
N ASN A 167 20.59 -4.13 14.20
CA ASN A 167 21.69 -4.78 14.93
C ASN A 167 23.08 -4.55 14.31
N GLY A 168 23.20 -3.76 13.24
CA GLY A 168 24.46 -3.52 12.51
C GLY A 168 24.92 -2.08 12.39
N GLN A 169 24.18 -1.08 12.86
CA GLN A 169 24.66 0.30 12.82
C GLN A 169 25.45 0.65 14.10
N VAL A 170 26.77 0.54 14.00
CA VAL A 170 27.70 1.31 14.83
C VAL A 170 27.28 2.79 14.71
N LYS A 171 26.90 3.40 15.83
CA LYS A 171 26.73 4.85 15.92
C LYS A 171 28.09 5.47 15.61
N GLU A 172 28.29 5.94 14.39
CA GLU A 172 29.33 6.91 14.12
C GLU A 172 28.91 8.23 14.79
N ASN A 173 29.72 8.62 15.78
CA ASN A 173 29.64 9.89 16.50
C ASN A 173 30.03 11.07 15.59
#